data_10792d7ba236daf04b0e461300c24df8
#
_entry.id   10792d7ba236daf04b0e461300c24df8
#
_cell.length_a   1.000
_cell.length_b   1.000
_cell.length_c   1.000
_cell.angle_alpha   90.00
_cell.angle_beta   90.00
_cell.angle_gamma   90.00
#
_symmetry.space_group_name_H-M   'P 1'
#
loop_
_entity.id
_entity.type
_entity.pdbx_description
1 polymer ?
#
loop_
_entity_poly.entity_id
_entity_poly.type
_entity_poly.pdbx_seq_one_letter_code
_entity_poly.pdbx_strand_id
1 'polypeptide(L)'
;AEALAYLTGVTKRMGKVADGNTISDYDKEEIKRQFSISTTMVPIEYEGAEGKIKINLLDTPGYFDFVGEVEEAVSAADAAIIVVNCKAGIEVGTEKAWDLCEEYKLPRIIFVTNMDDDHASFRELILKLEKKFGRKIAPFQVPIRENEKFVGFVNAVKMQGRRFTNLSDYEDCEIPEYTKKNLGIIRDALIEAVAETSEEYMERYFSGEEFTQDEIYTAVQTHVCDGSIVPVMMGSGTNCQGFNALLNAIDRYFPSPDKGECVGVDVSNGEHFTAKYNDEVSLSARVFKTIVDPFIGKYSLMKVCTGTLKPDSTLYNVNKDAEEKIAKVYVLRGKDVIEVPELRAGDIGAVAKLSVTQTGDTIALRSAPIVYHKPKISTPYTYMRFAAKTKGDEDKISSALARMMEEDLTLRVVNDTENRQSLLYGIGDQQLEVTVSKLLGRYKVDVELSKPKFAFRETI
;
A
#
# COMPACT_ATOMS: atom_id res chain seq x y z
N ALA A 1 -8.56 4.73 1.75
CA ALA A 1 -8.61 5.30 0.38
C ALA A 1 -9.90 6.09 0.11
N GLU A 2 -11.09 5.55 0.44
CA GLU A 2 -12.40 6.16 0.09
C GLU A 2 -12.55 7.62 0.56
N ALA A 3 -12.23 7.93 1.83
CA ALA A 3 -12.31 9.29 2.36
C ALA A 3 -11.39 10.27 1.62
N LEU A 4 -10.18 9.85 1.26
CA LEU A 4 -9.25 10.66 0.47
C LEU A 4 -9.78 10.91 -0.94
N ALA A 5 -10.30 9.88 -1.61
CA ALA A 5 -10.91 9.99 -2.93
C ALA A 5 -12.14 10.93 -2.94
N TYR A 6 -12.94 10.90 -1.88
CA TYR A 6 -14.10 11.79 -1.73
C TYR A 6 -13.67 13.24 -1.50
N LEU A 7 -12.76 13.51 -0.59
CA LEU A 7 -12.29 14.87 -0.27
C LEU A 7 -11.57 15.53 -1.44
N THR A 8 -10.88 14.77 -2.27
CA THR A 8 -10.21 15.29 -3.47
C THR A 8 -11.10 15.32 -4.71
N GLY A 9 -12.39 14.99 -4.57
CA GLY A 9 -13.39 15.07 -5.65
C GLY A 9 -13.28 13.95 -6.69
N VAL A 10 -12.50 12.91 -6.45
CA VAL A 10 -12.43 11.71 -7.32
C VAL A 10 -13.76 10.98 -7.31
N THR A 11 -14.43 10.92 -6.16
CA THR A 11 -15.78 10.40 -6.03
C THR A 11 -16.75 11.52 -5.64
N LYS A 12 -17.99 11.48 -6.18
CA LYS A 12 -19.02 12.46 -5.85
C LYS A 12 -19.73 12.20 -4.52
N ARG A 13 -19.57 11.02 -3.98
CA ARG A 13 -20.12 10.57 -2.70
C ARG A 13 -19.11 9.66 -2.03
N MET A 14 -19.10 9.66 -0.72
CA MET A 14 -18.32 8.70 0.06
C MET A 14 -19.03 7.35 0.06
N GLY A 15 -18.38 6.32 -0.46
CA GLY A 15 -18.85 4.94 -0.44
C GLY A 15 -18.76 4.31 0.95
N LYS A 16 -19.44 3.20 1.13
CA LYS A 16 -19.42 2.39 2.35
C LYS A 16 -19.19 0.94 2.01
N VAL A 17 -18.37 0.26 2.77
CA VAL A 17 -18.09 -1.19 2.61
C VAL A 17 -19.39 -2.00 2.70
N ALA A 18 -20.26 -1.68 3.68
CA ALA A 18 -21.55 -2.35 3.85
C ALA A 18 -22.49 -2.21 2.64
N ASP A 19 -22.38 -1.10 1.88
CA ASP A 19 -23.19 -0.84 0.69
C ASP A 19 -22.54 -1.42 -0.59
N GLY A 20 -21.31 -1.95 -0.50
CA GLY A 20 -20.55 -2.51 -1.62
C GLY A 20 -20.26 -1.49 -2.73
N ASN A 21 -20.02 -0.22 -2.37
CA ASN A 21 -19.93 0.88 -3.33
C ASN A 21 -18.71 1.77 -3.11
N THR A 22 -17.68 1.28 -2.44
CA THR A 22 -16.38 1.93 -2.30
C THR A 22 -15.61 1.89 -3.62
N ILE A 23 -14.69 2.83 -3.82
CA ILE A 23 -13.88 2.92 -5.04
C ILE A 23 -12.84 1.80 -5.12
N SER A 24 -12.32 1.35 -3.98
CA SER A 24 -11.25 0.34 -3.91
C SER A 24 -11.76 -1.09 -3.94
N ASP A 25 -12.86 -1.39 -3.21
CA ASP A 25 -13.41 -2.75 -3.10
C ASP A 25 -14.52 -2.94 -4.13
N TYR A 26 -14.17 -3.03 -5.41
CA TYR A 26 -15.12 -3.16 -6.51
C TYR A 26 -15.29 -4.59 -7.03
N ASP A 27 -14.40 -5.53 -6.66
CA ASP A 27 -14.53 -6.94 -7.01
C ASP A 27 -15.74 -7.58 -6.30
N LYS A 28 -16.42 -8.47 -6.98
CA LYS A 28 -17.60 -9.15 -6.42
C LYS A 28 -17.30 -9.92 -5.14
N GLU A 29 -16.11 -10.50 -5.01
CA GLU A 29 -15.70 -11.20 -3.80
C GLU A 29 -15.40 -10.23 -2.65
N GLU A 30 -14.83 -9.05 -2.93
CA GLU A 30 -14.63 -7.97 -1.95
C GLU A 30 -15.97 -7.46 -1.42
N ILE A 31 -16.89 -7.14 -2.33
CA ILE A 31 -18.24 -6.68 -1.98
C ILE A 31 -18.99 -7.74 -1.14
N LYS A 32 -18.93 -9.00 -1.55
CA LYS A 32 -19.60 -10.10 -0.86
C LYS A 32 -19.02 -10.35 0.54
N ARG A 33 -17.72 -10.23 0.69
CA ARG A 33 -16.98 -10.53 1.93
C ARG A 33 -16.78 -9.30 2.82
N GLN A 34 -16.99 -8.08 2.27
CA GLN A 34 -16.83 -6.80 2.95
C GLN A 34 -15.40 -6.54 3.45
N PHE A 35 -14.41 -6.98 2.69
CA PHE A 35 -13.00 -6.66 2.91
C PHE A 35 -12.21 -6.70 1.59
N SER A 36 -11.10 -5.96 1.55
CA SER A 36 -10.20 -5.88 0.39
C SER A 36 -9.45 -7.20 0.17
N ILE A 37 -9.36 -7.64 -1.07
CA ILE A 37 -8.67 -8.87 -1.50
C ILE A 37 -7.49 -8.55 -2.39
N SER A 38 -7.63 -7.54 -3.25
CA SER A 38 -6.60 -7.14 -4.21
C SER A 38 -6.20 -5.69 -4.01
N THR A 39 -4.94 -5.38 -4.30
CA THR A 39 -4.46 -3.99 -4.28
C THR A 39 -5.13 -3.18 -5.37
N THR A 40 -5.78 -2.08 -4.98
CA THR A 40 -6.44 -1.16 -5.89
C THR A 40 -5.71 0.17 -5.96
N MET A 41 -5.48 0.65 -7.17
CA MET A 41 -4.91 1.96 -7.43
C MET A 41 -6.00 3.03 -7.44
N VAL A 42 -5.80 4.10 -6.66
CA VAL A 42 -6.70 5.26 -6.59
C VAL A 42 -5.87 6.53 -6.69
N PRO A 43 -5.59 7.02 -7.91
CA PRO A 43 -4.90 8.30 -8.10
C PRO A 43 -5.79 9.46 -7.69
N ILE A 44 -5.24 10.36 -6.89
CA ILE A 44 -5.89 11.59 -6.43
C ILE A 44 -5.01 12.79 -6.77
N GLU A 45 -5.62 13.95 -6.91
CA GLU A 45 -4.94 15.23 -7.07
C GLU A 45 -5.22 16.09 -5.84
N TYR A 46 -4.20 16.74 -5.32
CA TYR A 46 -4.30 17.57 -4.13
C TYR A 46 -3.57 18.90 -4.35
N GLU A 47 -4.18 20.00 -3.92
CA GLU A 47 -3.57 21.33 -3.92
C GLU A 47 -2.71 21.47 -2.68
N GLY A 48 -1.42 21.16 -2.81
CA GLY A 48 -0.43 21.23 -1.75
C GLY A 48 0.12 22.63 -1.52
N ALA A 49 1.08 22.75 -0.63
CA ALA A 49 1.68 24.04 -0.28
C ALA A 49 2.48 24.65 -1.44
N GLU A 50 3.13 23.84 -2.26
CA GLU A 50 3.97 24.26 -3.39
C GLU A 50 3.26 24.09 -4.75
N GLY A 51 1.95 23.81 -4.76
CA GLY A 51 1.15 23.62 -5.96
C GLY A 51 0.47 22.26 -6.02
N LYS A 52 -0.07 21.96 -7.19
CA LYS A 52 -0.85 20.73 -7.40
C LYS A 52 0.04 19.50 -7.47
N ILE A 53 -0.24 18.52 -6.63
CA ILE A 53 0.43 17.22 -6.60
C ILE A 53 -0.51 16.09 -6.98
N LYS A 54 0.04 15.04 -7.59
CA LYS A 54 -0.65 13.76 -7.85
C LYS A 54 -0.16 12.73 -6.85
N ILE A 55 -1.07 12.07 -6.17
CA ILE A 55 -0.78 10.98 -5.23
C ILE A 55 -1.41 9.71 -5.77
N ASN A 56 -0.58 8.71 -6.09
CA ASN A 56 -1.05 7.39 -6.49
C ASN A 56 -1.23 6.52 -5.23
N LEU A 57 -2.45 6.46 -4.69
CA LEU A 57 -2.77 5.59 -3.58
C LEU A 57 -2.83 4.14 -4.05
N LEU A 58 -2.10 3.25 -3.41
CA LEU A 58 -2.19 1.82 -3.55
C LEU A 58 -2.89 1.29 -2.29
N ASP A 59 -4.19 1.05 -2.40
CA ASP A 59 -5.03 0.55 -1.29
C ASP A 59 -4.88 -0.97 -1.22
N THR A 60 -4.24 -1.46 -0.16
CA THR A 60 -3.84 -2.86 -0.01
C THR A 60 -4.75 -3.63 0.96
N PRO A 61 -4.92 -4.96 0.77
CA PRO A 61 -5.65 -5.79 1.72
C PRO A 61 -5.03 -5.78 3.12
N GLY A 62 -5.88 -5.80 4.16
CA GLY A 62 -5.44 -5.93 5.55
C GLY A 62 -5.32 -7.39 6.03
N TYR A 63 -6.00 -8.34 5.38
CA TYR A 63 -5.92 -9.75 5.73
C TYR A 63 -4.61 -10.38 5.27
N PHE A 64 -3.94 -11.09 6.17
CA PHE A 64 -2.64 -11.71 5.92
C PHE A 64 -2.67 -12.74 4.77
N ASP A 65 -3.79 -13.39 4.54
CA ASP A 65 -3.99 -14.32 3.43
C ASP A 65 -3.66 -13.70 2.05
N PHE A 66 -3.72 -12.36 1.95
CA PHE A 66 -3.45 -11.61 0.72
C PHE A 66 -2.14 -10.80 0.81
N VAL A 67 -1.19 -11.26 1.62
CA VAL A 67 0.09 -10.56 1.83
C VAL A 67 0.86 -10.32 0.52
N GLY A 68 0.76 -11.19 -0.47
CA GLY A 68 1.39 -11.01 -1.77
C GLY A 68 0.98 -9.70 -2.46
N GLU A 69 -0.28 -9.30 -2.33
CA GLU A 69 -0.81 -8.04 -2.82
C GLU A 69 -0.14 -6.82 -2.15
N VAL A 70 0.12 -6.93 -0.84
CA VAL A 70 0.83 -5.89 -0.08
C VAL A 70 2.29 -5.81 -0.50
N GLU A 71 2.97 -6.96 -0.66
CA GLU A 71 4.37 -7.06 -1.08
C GLU A 71 4.59 -6.48 -2.49
N GLU A 72 3.67 -6.76 -3.43
CA GLU A 72 3.68 -6.14 -4.76
C GLU A 72 3.55 -4.61 -4.67
N ALA A 73 2.57 -4.10 -3.93
CA ALA A 73 2.32 -2.67 -3.78
C ALA A 73 3.48 -1.94 -3.11
N VAL A 74 4.00 -2.48 -2.00
CA VAL A 74 5.15 -1.92 -1.25
C VAL A 74 6.38 -1.83 -2.14
N SER A 75 6.60 -2.82 -3.02
CA SER A 75 7.74 -2.77 -3.98
C SER A 75 7.69 -1.56 -4.90
N ALA A 76 6.51 -1.02 -5.20
CA ALA A 76 6.32 0.14 -6.08
C ALA A 76 6.11 1.46 -5.34
N ALA A 77 5.84 1.43 -4.04
CA ALA A 77 5.56 2.62 -3.24
C ALA A 77 6.82 3.47 -2.97
N ASP A 78 6.62 4.76 -2.78
CA ASP A 78 7.66 5.71 -2.32
C ASP A 78 7.54 6.01 -0.83
N ALA A 79 6.36 5.74 -0.25
CA ALA A 79 6.06 5.91 1.17
C ALA A 79 4.87 5.04 1.56
N ALA A 80 4.63 4.88 2.86
CA ALA A 80 3.55 4.06 3.38
C ALA A 80 2.71 4.78 4.44
N ILE A 81 1.42 4.49 4.47
CA ILE A 81 0.53 4.87 5.56
C ILE A 81 0.08 3.58 6.24
N ILE A 82 0.56 3.35 7.46
CA ILE A 82 0.16 2.20 8.27
C ILE A 82 -1.12 2.59 9.02
N VAL A 83 -2.24 1.99 8.63
CA VAL A 83 -3.54 2.27 9.24
C VAL A 83 -3.76 1.36 10.45
N VAL A 84 -4.02 1.96 11.62
CA VAL A 84 -4.23 1.25 12.87
C VAL A 84 -5.60 1.61 13.44
N ASN A 85 -6.42 0.60 13.75
CA ASN A 85 -7.68 0.81 14.44
C ASN A 85 -7.41 1.17 15.91
N CYS A 86 -7.93 2.30 16.39
CA CYS A 86 -7.65 2.79 17.74
C CYS A 86 -8.05 1.81 18.85
N LYS A 87 -9.15 1.10 18.66
CA LYS A 87 -9.68 0.13 19.62
C LYS A 87 -8.96 -1.22 19.57
N ALA A 88 -8.73 -1.74 18.35
CA ALA A 88 -8.01 -3.01 18.17
C ALA A 88 -6.53 -2.88 18.58
N GLY A 89 -5.92 -1.74 18.32
CA GLY A 89 -4.52 -1.48 18.63
C GLY A 89 -3.56 -2.10 17.63
N ILE A 90 -2.38 -2.51 18.12
CA ILE A 90 -1.37 -3.17 17.31
C ILE A 90 -1.79 -4.61 17.06
N GLU A 91 -1.98 -4.96 15.80
CA GLU A 91 -2.32 -6.29 15.33
C GLU A 91 -1.16 -6.87 14.51
N VAL A 92 -1.22 -8.14 14.17
CA VAL A 92 -0.20 -8.81 13.34
C VAL A 92 0.02 -8.09 12.02
N GLY A 93 -1.06 -7.60 11.39
CA GLY A 93 -0.97 -6.80 10.16
C GLY A 93 -0.18 -5.50 10.35
N THR A 94 -0.32 -4.84 11.51
CA THR A 94 0.46 -3.64 11.85
C THR A 94 1.96 -3.94 11.92
N GLU A 95 2.33 -5.05 12.59
CA GLU A 95 3.73 -5.47 12.72
C GLU A 95 4.31 -5.84 11.35
N LYS A 96 3.58 -6.59 10.54
CA LYS A 96 4.02 -6.96 9.18
C LYS A 96 4.20 -5.75 8.25
N ALA A 97 3.25 -4.80 8.30
CA ALA A 97 3.38 -3.55 7.54
C ALA A 97 4.61 -2.74 7.98
N TRP A 98 4.88 -2.72 9.29
CA TRP A 98 6.09 -2.09 9.82
C TRP A 98 7.36 -2.78 9.32
N ASP A 99 7.45 -4.11 9.40
CA ASP A 99 8.60 -4.90 8.95
C ASP A 99 8.87 -4.68 7.44
N LEU A 100 7.82 -4.65 6.62
CA LEU A 100 7.95 -4.34 5.19
C LEU A 100 8.49 -2.92 4.94
N CYS A 101 8.02 -1.93 5.71
CA CYS A 101 8.55 -0.57 5.60
C CYS A 101 10.04 -0.50 6.02
N GLU A 102 10.48 -1.26 7.03
CA GLU A 102 11.90 -1.36 7.40
C GLU A 102 12.71 -2.03 6.27
N GLU A 103 12.23 -3.15 5.72
CA GLU A 103 12.90 -3.90 4.65
C GLU A 103 13.09 -3.06 3.39
N TYR A 104 12.05 -2.36 2.96
CA TYR A 104 12.08 -1.51 1.77
C TYR A 104 12.56 -0.08 2.04
N LYS A 105 12.90 0.23 3.30
CA LYS A 105 13.32 1.58 3.75
C LYS A 105 12.31 2.67 3.37
N LEU A 106 11.03 2.37 3.50
CA LEU A 106 9.97 3.31 3.16
C LEU A 106 9.73 4.32 4.28
N PRO A 107 9.70 5.62 3.95
CA PRO A 107 9.08 6.64 4.78
C PRO A 107 7.66 6.24 5.15
N ARG A 108 7.24 6.50 6.39
CA ARG A 108 5.92 6.06 6.84
C ARG A 108 5.26 7.01 7.83
N ILE A 109 3.95 7.02 7.79
CA ILE A 109 3.08 7.67 8.78
C ILE A 109 2.16 6.59 9.36
N ILE A 110 1.93 6.59 10.66
CA ILE A 110 0.86 5.81 11.28
C ILE A 110 -0.40 6.68 11.30
N PHE A 111 -1.50 6.18 10.72
CA PHE A 111 -2.80 6.82 10.78
C PHE A 111 -3.76 6.01 11.64
N VAL A 112 -4.09 6.55 12.81
CA VAL A 112 -5.00 5.91 13.76
C VAL A 112 -6.44 6.25 13.36
N THR A 113 -7.19 5.24 12.98
CA THR A 113 -8.59 5.37 12.54
C THR A 113 -9.59 4.94 13.62
N ASN A 114 -10.88 5.07 13.33
CA ASN A 114 -11.98 4.75 14.25
C ASN A 114 -11.94 5.57 15.55
N MET A 115 -11.53 6.83 15.46
CA MET A 115 -11.54 7.76 16.60
C MET A 115 -12.94 8.12 17.04
N ASP A 116 -13.95 7.84 16.23
CA ASP A 116 -15.38 7.97 16.54
C ASP A 116 -15.95 6.83 17.39
N ASP A 117 -15.17 5.76 17.67
CA ASP A 117 -15.58 4.71 18.64
C ASP A 117 -15.45 5.24 20.08
N ASP A 118 -16.47 5.01 20.88
CA ASP A 118 -16.56 5.50 22.29
C ASP A 118 -15.47 4.88 23.19
N HIS A 119 -14.94 3.71 22.81
CA HIS A 119 -13.88 3.00 23.52
C HIS A 119 -12.48 3.25 22.97
N ALA A 120 -12.32 4.17 22.02
CA ALA A 120 -11.02 4.49 21.44
C ALA A 120 -10.15 5.27 22.44
N SER A 121 -9.03 4.68 22.88
CA SER A 121 -8.03 5.31 23.74
C SER A 121 -6.73 5.58 22.99
N PHE A 122 -6.64 6.75 22.36
CA PHE A 122 -5.45 7.15 21.60
C PHE A 122 -4.19 7.16 22.47
N ARG A 123 -4.28 7.64 23.70
CA ARG A 123 -3.13 7.68 24.62
C ARG A 123 -2.56 6.28 24.90
N GLU A 124 -3.42 5.31 25.18
CA GLU A 124 -2.96 3.94 25.44
C GLU A 124 -2.32 3.32 24.19
N LEU A 125 -2.87 3.63 23.03
CA LEU A 125 -2.29 3.19 21.77
C LEU A 125 -0.90 3.78 21.53
N ILE A 126 -0.69 5.08 21.77
CA ILE A 126 0.64 5.70 21.66
C ILE A 126 1.65 4.99 22.55
N LEU A 127 1.34 4.76 23.82
CA LEU A 127 2.24 4.05 24.74
C LEU A 127 2.57 2.63 24.28
N LYS A 128 1.62 1.93 23.65
CA LYS A 128 1.86 0.60 23.05
C LYS A 128 2.75 0.69 21.81
N LEU A 129 2.53 1.69 20.95
CA LEU A 129 3.35 1.93 19.74
C LEU A 129 4.81 2.24 20.14
N GLU A 130 5.02 3.13 21.08
CA GLU A 130 6.36 3.47 21.61
C GLU A 130 7.05 2.25 22.24
N LYS A 131 6.33 1.47 23.05
CA LYS A 131 6.88 0.24 23.64
C LYS A 131 7.29 -0.78 22.57
N LYS A 132 6.55 -0.87 21.47
CA LYS A 132 6.78 -1.87 20.41
C LYS A 132 7.83 -1.41 19.41
N PHE A 133 7.73 -0.16 18.94
CA PHE A 133 8.52 0.35 17.81
C PHE A 133 9.59 1.38 18.20
N GLY A 134 9.66 1.73 19.50
CA GLY A 134 10.69 2.63 20.03
C GLY A 134 10.32 4.11 19.95
N ARG A 135 11.28 4.95 20.32
CA ARG A 135 11.11 6.41 20.48
C ARG A 135 10.95 7.18 19.17
N LYS A 136 11.17 6.54 18.02
CA LYS A 136 10.91 7.15 16.72
C LYS A 136 9.42 7.43 16.45
N ILE A 137 8.53 6.95 17.31
CA ILE A 137 7.10 7.25 17.26
C ILE A 137 6.88 8.71 17.69
N ALA A 138 6.38 9.53 16.78
CA ALA A 138 6.18 10.97 16.97
C ALA A 138 4.70 11.36 16.83
N PRO A 139 3.91 11.35 17.93
CA PRO A 139 2.50 11.73 17.88
C PRO A 139 2.34 13.24 17.67
N PHE A 140 1.55 13.62 16.66
CA PHE A 140 1.33 15.02 16.29
C PHE A 140 0.07 15.62 16.86
N GLN A 141 -0.80 14.79 17.42
CA GLN A 141 -2.17 15.20 17.74
C GLN A 141 -2.64 14.62 19.07
N VAL A 142 -3.48 15.38 19.78
CA VAL A 142 -4.25 14.95 20.95
C VAL A 142 -5.74 15.07 20.60
N PRO A 143 -6.58 14.03 20.78
CA PRO A 143 -7.99 14.11 20.43
C PRO A 143 -8.76 15.08 21.34
N ILE A 144 -9.64 15.87 20.75
CA ILE A 144 -10.67 16.64 21.46
C ILE A 144 -11.97 15.83 21.39
N ARG A 145 -12.55 15.53 22.56
CA ARG A 145 -13.82 14.82 22.68
C ARG A 145 -14.82 15.65 23.48
N GLU A 146 -16.06 15.68 23.00
CA GLU A 146 -17.18 16.30 23.73
C GLU A 146 -18.34 15.30 23.76
N ASN A 147 -18.85 15.01 24.93
CA ASN A 147 -19.87 13.98 25.13
C ASN A 147 -19.48 12.67 24.41
N GLU A 148 -18.23 12.24 24.62
CA GLU A 148 -17.60 11.04 24.02
C GLU A 148 -17.38 11.10 22.50
N LYS A 149 -17.94 12.09 21.80
CA LYS A 149 -17.74 12.25 20.36
C LYS A 149 -16.39 12.89 20.04
N PHE A 150 -15.72 12.37 19.03
CA PHE A 150 -14.50 12.94 18.47
C PHE A 150 -14.85 14.18 17.65
N VAL A 151 -14.52 15.38 18.15
CA VAL A 151 -14.91 16.66 17.56
C VAL A 151 -13.74 17.49 17.05
N GLY A 152 -12.51 17.05 17.28
CA GLY A 152 -11.32 17.78 16.86
C GLY A 152 -10.04 17.20 17.46
N PHE A 153 -8.96 17.95 17.33
CA PHE A 153 -7.66 17.57 17.88
C PHE A 153 -6.84 18.81 18.28
N VAL A 154 -5.92 18.63 19.22
CA VAL A 154 -4.87 19.61 19.49
C VAL A 154 -3.63 19.22 18.69
N ASN A 155 -3.10 20.13 17.89
CA ASN A 155 -1.81 19.95 17.23
C ASN A 155 -0.70 20.12 18.26
N ALA A 156 0.04 19.04 18.57
CA ALA A 156 1.08 19.03 19.59
C ALA A 156 2.34 19.82 19.20
N VAL A 157 2.58 20.01 17.90
CA VAL A 157 3.70 20.83 17.40
C VAL A 157 3.37 22.32 17.56
N LYS A 158 2.20 22.74 17.07
CA LYS A 158 1.76 24.15 17.09
C LYS A 158 1.19 24.58 18.43
N MET A 159 0.89 23.64 19.31
CA MET A 159 0.16 23.88 20.56
C MET A 159 -1.14 24.65 20.31
N GLN A 160 -1.96 24.14 19.36
CA GLN A 160 -3.17 24.80 18.91
C GLN A 160 -4.32 23.80 18.78
N GLY A 161 -5.49 24.16 19.37
CA GLY A 161 -6.72 23.39 19.23
C GLY A 161 -7.33 23.55 17.84
N ARG A 162 -7.90 22.48 17.31
CA ARG A 162 -8.58 22.39 16.02
C ARG A 162 -9.90 21.68 16.19
N ARG A 163 -11.01 22.31 15.80
CA ARG A 163 -12.35 21.75 15.85
C ARG A 163 -12.85 21.51 14.44
N PHE A 164 -13.39 20.34 14.17
CA PHE A 164 -14.00 20.03 12.87
C PHE A 164 -15.26 20.87 12.66
N THR A 165 -15.37 21.49 11.49
CA THR A 165 -16.51 22.31 11.07
C THR A 165 -17.39 21.59 10.07
N ASN A 166 -16.79 20.97 9.07
CA ASN A 166 -17.46 20.19 8.05
C ASN A 166 -16.52 19.06 7.56
N LEU A 167 -16.94 17.80 7.70
CA LEU A 167 -16.14 16.65 7.33
C LEU A 167 -14.72 16.77 7.91
N SER A 168 -13.72 16.96 7.05
CA SER A 168 -12.30 17.04 7.42
C SER A 168 -11.79 18.48 7.59
N ASP A 169 -12.62 19.49 7.31
CA ASP A 169 -12.27 20.88 7.55
C ASP A 169 -12.31 21.21 9.04
N TYR A 170 -11.48 22.16 9.46
CA TYR A 170 -11.38 22.55 10.85
C TYR A 170 -11.11 24.04 11.01
N GLU A 171 -11.50 24.59 12.14
CA GLU A 171 -11.18 25.93 12.59
C GLU A 171 -10.35 25.89 13.87
N ASP A 172 -9.67 26.99 14.17
CA ASP A 172 -8.89 27.12 15.38
C ASP A 172 -9.81 27.27 16.60
N CYS A 173 -9.44 26.61 17.68
CA CYS A 173 -10.17 26.71 18.95
C CYS A 173 -9.19 26.73 20.14
N GLU A 174 -9.70 27.14 21.30
CA GLU A 174 -8.94 27.03 22.55
C GLU A 174 -8.64 25.58 22.89
N ILE A 175 -7.48 25.35 23.53
CA ILE A 175 -7.10 24.02 24.02
C ILE A 175 -7.94 23.68 25.25
N PRO A 176 -8.81 22.66 25.20
CA PRO A 176 -9.61 22.29 26.35
C PRO A 176 -8.75 21.86 27.53
N GLU A 177 -9.10 22.31 28.75
CA GLU A 177 -8.33 22.06 29.97
C GLU A 177 -8.06 20.56 30.21
N TYR A 178 -9.07 19.71 29.98
CA TYR A 178 -8.97 18.27 30.16
C TYR A 178 -7.96 17.59 29.23
N THR A 179 -7.56 18.23 28.12
CA THR A 179 -6.58 17.67 27.17
C THR A 179 -5.13 17.95 27.58
N LYS A 180 -4.88 18.97 28.43
CA LYS A 180 -3.53 19.45 28.76
C LYS A 180 -2.61 18.36 29.31
N LYS A 181 -3.13 17.47 30.18
CA LYS A 181 -2.35 16.37 30.73
C LYS A 181 -1.88 15.38 29.63
N ASN A 182 -2.79 15.01 28.72
CA ASN A 182 -2.46 14.12 27.62
C ASN A 182 -1.56 14.83 26.59
N LEU A 183 -1.79 16.13 26.38
CA LEU A 183 -0.96 16.96 25.51
C LEU A 183 0.49 17.00 25.98
N GLY A 184 0.74 17.14 27.30
CA GLY A 184 2.08 17.10 27.89
C GLY A 184 2.80 15.79 27.53
N ILE A 185 2.17 14.64 27.81
CA ILE A 185 2.76 13.33 27.51
C ILE A 185 3.09 13.17 26.02
N ILE A 186 2.16 13.58 25.15
CA ILE A 186 2.36 13.46 23.69
C ILE A 186 3.41 14.44 23.21
N ARG A 187 3.47 15.64 23.79
CA ARG A 187 4.53 16.62 23.47
C ARG A 187 5.89 16.09 23.85
N ASP A 188 6.02 15.48 25.02
CA ASP A 188 7.28 14.88 25.50
C ASP A 188 7.77 13.79 24.54
N ALA A 189 6.87 12.87 24.14
CA ALA A 189 7.20 11.83 23.16
C ALA A 189 7.63 12.40 21.80
N LEU A 190 6.97 13.46 21.33
CA LEU A 190 7.38 14.16 20.10
C LEU A 190 8.78 14.77 20.25
N ILE A 191 9.06 15.43 21.35
CA ILE A 191 10.37 16.08 21.62
C ILE A 191 11.48 15.04 21.77
N GLU A 192 11.21 13.90 22.42
CA GLU A 192 12.16 12.79 22.46
C GLU A 192 12.48 12.26 21.08
N ALA A 193 11.47 12.04 20.23
CA ALA A 193 11.68 11.58 18.86
C ALA A 193 12.51 12.58 18.03
N VAL A 194 12.30 13.88 18.24
CA VAL A 194 13.13 14.95 17.61
C VAL A 194 14.54 14.93 18.16
N ALA A 195 14.73 14.81 19.47
CA ALA A 195 16.04 14.80 20.11
C ALA A 195 16.93 13.64 19.62
N GLU A 196 16.33 12.46 19.36
CA GLU A 196 17.08 11.29 18.86
C GLU A 196 17.63 11.44 17.43
N THR A 197 17.28 12.52 16.72
CA THR A 197 17.70 12.72 15.32
C THR A 197 19.14 13.20 15.17
N SER A 198 19.73 13.85 16.18
CA SER A 198 21.13 14.27 16.16
C SER A 198 21.74 14.38 17.56
N GLU A 199 23.09 14.27 17.66
CA GLU A 199 23.82 14.46 18.91
C GLU A 199 23.59 15.87 19.50
N GLU A 200 23.56 16.91 18.67
CA GLU A 200 23.30 18.29 19.08
C GLU A 200 21.92 18.43 19.74
N TYR A 201 20.87 17.85 19.10
CA TYR A 201 19.52 17.89 19.65
C TYR A 201 19.41 17.06 20.92
N MET A 202 20.11 15.96 21.02
CA MET A 202 20.16 15.14 22.23
C MET A 202 20.79 15.90 23.41
N GLU A 203 21.90 16.60 23.19
CA GLU A 203 22.56 17.45 24.21
C GLU A 203 21.64 18.57 24.68
N ARG A 204 20.96 19.26 23.77
CA ARG A 204 19.98 20.31 24.09
C ARG A 204 18.80 19.78 24.91
N TYR A 205 18.29 18.61 24.56
CA TYR A 205 17.22 17.94 25.29
C TYR A 205 17.63 17.65 26.75
N PHE A 206 18.81 17.07 26.97
CA PHE A 206 19.31 16.81 28.31
C PHE A 206 19.67 18.07 29.11
N SER A 207 20.02 19.17 28.44
CA SER A 207 20.22 20.46 29.12
C SER A 207 18.91 21.18 29.47
N GLY A 208 17.77 20.66 29.03
CA GLY A 208 16.44 21.25 29.24
C GLY A 208 16.14 22.45 28.34
N GLU A 209 16.85 22.58 27.22
CA GLU A 209 16.58 23.61 26.21
C GLU A 209 15.40 23.21 25.34
N GLU A 210 14.42 24.12 25.17
CA GLU A 210 13.24 23.87 24.35
C GLU A 210 13.53 24.00 22.86
N PHE A 211 12.91 23.14 22.05
CA PHE A 211 12.91 23.24 20.60
C PHE A 211 11.84 24.19 20.10
N THR A 212 12.18 25.02 19.13
CA THR A 212 11.23 25.86 18.42
C THR A 212 10.32 25.02 17.51
N GLN A 213 9.16 25.56 17.11
CA GLN A 213 8.26 24.89 16.18
C GLN A 213 8.94 24.59 14.83
N ASP A 214 9.75 25.52 14.33
CA ASP A 214 10.44 25.38 13.05
C ASP A 214 11.52 24.29 13.10
N GLU A 215 12.25 24.17 14.20
CA GLU A 215 13.21 23.08 14.42
C GLU A 215 12.51 21.71 14.44
N ILE A 216 11.37 21.61 15.14
CA ILE A 216 10.59 20.38 15.17
C ILE A 216 10.09 20.04 13.76
N TYR A 217 9.56 21.01 13.00
CA TYR A 217 9.11 20.76 11.62
C TYR A 217 10.25 20.33 10.71
N THR A 218 11.39 20.99 10.80
CA THR A 218 12.58 20.68 10.00
C THR A 218 13.10 19.28 10.31
N ALA A 219 13.18 18.92 11.60
CA ALA A 219 13.59 17.59 12.02
C ALA A 219 12.63 16.52 11.49
N VAL A 220 11.32 16.72 11.61
CA VAL A 220 10.34 15.78 11.10
C VAL A 220 10.44 15.65 9.59
N GLN A 221 10.53 16.74 8.83
CA GLN A 221 10.64 16.71 7.38
C GLN A 221 11.87 15.91 6.91
N THR A 222 13.01 16.14 7.55
CA THR A 222 14.27 15.47 7.22
C THR A 222 14.24 13.99 7.59
N HIS A 223 13.71 13.67 8.78
CA HIS A 223 13.82 12.35 9.39
C HIS A 223 12.65 11.40 9.17
N VAL A 224 11.54 11.88 8.58
CA VAL A 224 10.50 10.98 8.05
C VAL A 224 11.03 10.22 6.84
N CYS A 225 11.81 10.89 5.97
CA CYS A 225 12.34 10.27 4.75
C CYS A 225 13.36 9.15 5.04
N ASP A 226 14.11 9.22 6.13
CA ASP A 226 15.06 8.20 6.54
C ASP A 226 14.49 7.18 7.54
N GLY A 227 13.25 7.37 8.00
CA GLY A 227 12.56 6.51 8.94
C GLY A 227 12.96 6.70 10.40
N SER A 228 13.75 7.72 10.75
CA SER A 228 14.16 8.05 12.11
C SER A 228 13.00 8.63 12.94
N ILE A 229 12.06 9.33 12.28
CA ILE A 229 10.80 9.80 12.87
C ILE A 229 9.62 9.18 12.14
N VAL A 230 8.64 8.68 12.89
CA VAL A 230 7.38 8.16 12.37
C VAL A 230 6.21 8.93 12.94
N PRO A 231 5.64 9.88 12.18
CA PRO A 231 4.49 10.65 12.62
C PRO A 231 3.28 9.77 12.91
N VAL A 232 2.56 10.07 14.01
CA VAL A 232 1.29 9.45 14.32
C VAL A 232 0.19 10.49 14.26
N MET A 233 -0.79 10.24 13.40
CA MET A 233 -1.95 11.08 13.18
C MET A 233 -3.24 10.31 13.43
N MET A 234 -4.38 11.00 13.50
CA MET A 234 -5.65 10.35 13.80
C MET A 234 -6.80 10.88 12.98
N GLY A 235 -7.86 10.06 12.87
CA GLY A 235 -9.10 10.43 12.22
C GLY A 235 -10.21 9.40 12.33
N SER A 236 -11.31 9.67 11.63
CA SER A 236 -12.43 8.75 11.46
C SER A 236 -12.76 8.60 9.98
N GLY A 237 -12.62 7.40 9.46
CA GLY A 237 -13.00 7.08 8.08
C GLY A 237 -14.51 7.23 7.86
N THR A 238 -15.32 6.82 8.84
CA THR A 238 -16.78 6.89 8.79
C THR A 238 -17.28 8.33 8.68
N ASN A 239 -16.68 9.24 9.47
CA ASN A 239 -17.06 10.65 9.53
C ASN A 239 -16.23 11.52 8.60
N CYS A 240 -15.29 10.95 7.84
CA CYS A 240 -14.36 11.68 6.97
C CYS A 240 -13.54 12.77 7.71
N GLN A 241 -13.18 12.54 8.98
CA GLN A 241 -12.49 13.50 9.84
C GLN A 241 -10.98 13.21 9.90
N GLY A 242 -10.14 14.27 9.92
CA GLY A 242 -8.69 14.17 10.05
C GLY A 242 -7.92 13.99 8.74
N PHE A 243 -8.58 13.76 7.61
CA PHE A 243 -7.92 13.47 6.33
C PHE A 243 -7.28 14.69 5.66
N ASN A 244 -7.79 15.92 5.85
CA ASN A 244 -7.10 17.12 5.38
C ASN A 244 -5.75 17.30 6.10
N ALA A 245 -5.69 16.96 7.39
CA ALA A 245 -4.42 16.96 8.11
C ALA A 245 -3.46 15.87 7.57
N LEU A 246 -3.98 14.70 7.21
CA LEU A 246 -3.20 13.62 6.58
C LEU A 246 -2.69 14.02 5.19
N LEU A 247 -3.52 14.62 4.34
CA LEU A 247 -3.09 15.13 3.01
C LEU A 247 -1.98 16.16 3.13
N ASN A 248 -2.13 17.10 4.07
CA ASN A 248 -1.05 18.07 4.37
C ASN A 248 0.23 17.40 4.88
N ALA A 249 0.13 16.30 5.62
CA ALA A 249 1.31 15.57 6.10
C ALA A 249 1.99 14.79 4.97
N ILE A 250 1.24 14.20 4.05
CA ILE A 250 1.77 13.56 2.84
C ILE A 250 2.55 14.58 2.01
N ASP A 251 1.93 15.73 1.71
CA ASP A 251 2.55 16.82 0.93
C ASP A 251 3.86 17.31 1.55
N ARG A 252 3.90 17.43 2.89
CA ARG A 252 5.05 17.98 3.61
C ARG A 252 6.18 17.00 3.88
N TYR A 253 5.83 15.75 4.19
CA TYR A 253 6.78 14.81 4.81
C TYR A 253 7.14 13.65 3.90
N PHE A 254 6.30 13.27 2.95
CA PHE A 254 6.66 12.20 2.03
C PHE A 254 7.52 12.72 0.88
N PRO A 255 8.54 11.95 0.48
CA PRO A 255 9.35 12.33 -0.67
C PRO A 255 8.56 12.22 -1.96
N SER A 256 8.77 13.15 -2.88
CA SER A 256 8.38 12.95 -4.27
C SER A 256 9.36 11.97 -4.96
N PRO A 257 8.96 11.30 -6.03
CA PRO A 257 9.80 10.30 -6.71
C PRO A 257 11.18 10.81 -7.13
N ASP A 258 11.31 12.11 -7.47
CA ASP A 258 12.59 12.73 -7.87
C ASP A 258 13.65 12.70 -6.76
N LYS A 259 13.25 12.53 -5.51
CA LYS A 259 14.14 12.36 -4.34
C LYS A 259 14.45 10.90 -4.02
N GLY A 260 13.74 9.98 -4.67
CA GLY A 260 13.94 8.54 -4.52
C GLY A 260 14.91 7.98 -5.56
N GLU A 261 15.27 6.73 -5.39
CA GLU A 261 16.14 5.99 -6.29
C GLU A 261 15.53 4.63 -6.62
N CYS A 262 15.70 4.19 -7.85
CA CYS A 262 15.34 2.84 -8.26
C CYS A 262 16.61 2.08 -8.64
N VAL A 263 16.93 1.04 -7.88
CA VAL A 263 18.19 0.29 -8.03
C VAL A 263 17.99 -0.94 -8.91
N GLY A 264 18.90 -1.14 -9.84
CA GLY A 264 18.92 -2.26 -10.76
C GLY A 264 20.33 -2.63 -11.21
N VAL A 265 20.41 -3.38 -12.29
CA VAL A 265 21.66 -3.78 -12.93
C VAL A 265 21.57 -3.46 -14.41
N ASP A 266 22.58 -2.80 -14.98
CA ASP A 266 22.77 -2.67 -16.41
C ASP A 266 23.28 -4.01 -16.97
N VAL A 267 22.45 -4.64 -17.79
CA VAL A 267 22.73 -5.99 -18.31
C VAL A 267 23.86 -5.98 -19.33
N SER A 268 24.18 -4.83 -19.95
CA SER A 268 25.23 -4.71 -20.97
C SER A 268 26.63 -4.85 -20.39
N ASN A 269 26.83 -4.44 -19.14
CA ASN A 269 28.15 -4.44 -18.48
C ASN A 269 28.15 -5.13 -17.10
N GLY A 270 26.96 -5.48 -16.57
CA GLY A 270 26.80 -6.10 -15.24
C GLY A 270 27.01 -5.15 -14.06
N GLU A 271 27.10 -3.85 -14.28
CA GLU A 271 27.29 -2.86 -13.23
C GLU A 271 26.00 -2.46 -12.53
N HIS A 272 26.13 -2.03 -11.30
CA HIS A 272 25.01 -1.43 -10.56
C HIS A 272 24.49 -0.19 -11.28
N PHE A 273 23.18 -0.12 -11.46
CA PHE A 273 22.48 1.01 -12.03
C PHE A 273 21.54 1.61 -11.00
N THR A 274 21.65 2.93 -10.79
CA THR A 274 20.71 3.67 -9.96
C THR A 274 19.97 4.67 -10.85
N ALA A 275 18.67 4.41 -11.05
CA ALA A 275 17.79 5.34 -11.74
C ALA A 275 17.43 6.49 -10.81
N LYS A 276 17.74 7.71 -11.23
CA LYS A 276 17.08 8.91 -10.71
C LYS A 276 15.88 9.18 -11.59
N TYR A 277 14.72 9.37 -11.00
CA TYR A 277 13.49 9.62 -11.75
C TYR A 277 13.63 10.88 -12.61
N ASN A 278 13.98 10.71 -13.88
CA ASN A 278 14.23 11.76 -14.85
C ASN A 278 13.55 11.41 -16.18
N ASP A 279 12.74 12.32 -16.71
CA ASP A 279 11.96 12.16 -17.96
C ASP A 279 12.83 12.22 -19.22
N GLU A 280 14.02 12.82 -19.16
CA GLU A 280 14.86 13.12 -20.33
C GLU A 280 15.81 11.98 -20.73
N VAL A 281 15.89 10.93 -19.91
CA VAL A 281 16.78 9.78 -20.17
C VAL A 281 16.02 8.62 -20.79
N SER A 282 16.77 7.58 -21.18
CA SER A 282 16.19 6.35 -21.74
C SER A 282 15.13 5.73 -20.82
N LEU A 283 14.01 5.34 -21.43
CA LEU A 283 12.89 4.75 -20.69
C LEU A 283 13.30 3.43 -20.02
N SER A 284 12.93 3.31 -18.78
CA SER A 284 12.84 2.04 -18.07
C SER A 284 11.68 2.04 -17.08
N ALA A 285 10.97 0.93 -16.96
CA ALA A 285 9.83 0.76 -16.08
C ALA A 285 9.84 -0.65 -15.47
N ARG A 286 9.45 -0.77 -14.21
CA ARG A 286 9.31 -2.07 -13.55
C ARG A 286 7.83 -2.44 -13.42
N VAL A 287 7.52 -3.67 -13.75
CA VAL A 287 6.17 -4.24 -13.58
C VAL A 287 6.05 -4.78 -12.16
N PHE A 288 5.15 -4.21 -11.39
CA PHE A 288 4.98 -4.61 -9.99
C PHE A 288 3.72 -5.44 -9.74
N LYS A 289 2.76 -5.41 -10.66
CA LYS A 289 1.49 -6.14 -10.53
C LYS A 289 0.90 -6.51 -11.89
N THR A 290 0.23 -7.66 -11.93
CA THR A 290 -0.57 -8.11 -13.07
C THR A 290 -2.04 -8.21 -12.63
N ILE A 291 -2.96 -7.69 -13.45
CA ILE A 291 -4.40 -7.84 -13.27
C ILE A 291 -4.96 -8.53 -14.49
N VAL A 292 -5.75 -9.58 -14.27
CA VAL A 292 -6.40 -10.32 -15.36
C VAL A 292 -7.86 -9.91 -15.49
N ASP A 293 -8.18 -9.21 -16.58
CA ASP A 293 -9.55 -8.86 -16.95
C ASP A 293 -10.13 -9.91 -17.89
N PRO A 294 -11.34 -10.46 -17.63
CA PRO A 294 -11.95 -11.49 -18.45
C PRO A 294 -12.22 -11.09 -19.91
N PHE A 295 -12.38 -9.80 -20.19
CA PHE A 295 -12.79 -9.27 -21.50
C PHE A 295 -11.60 -8.70 -22.29
N ILE A 296 -10.74 -7.95 -21.62
CA ILE A 296 -9.60 -7.25 -22.24
C ILE A 296 -8.37 -8.13 -22.25
N GLY A 297 -8.25 -9.02 -21.26
CA GLY A 297 -7.12 -9.88 -21.02
C GLY A 297 -6.28 -9.40 -19.83
N LYS A 298 -4.99 -9.15 -20.05
CA LYS A 298 -4.05 -8.81 -18.99
C LYS A 298 -3.67 -7.32 -19.01
N TYR A 299 -3.68 -6.70 -17.85
CA TYR A 299 -3.02 -5.42 -17.58
C TYR A 299 -1.74 -5.66 -16.78
N SER A 300 -0.65 -5.09 -17.23
CA SER A 300 0.62 -5.03 -16.48
C SER A 300 0.75 -3.64 -15.88
N LEU A 301 0.65 -3.55 -14.56
CA LEU A 301 0.84 -2.30 -13.81
C LEU A 301 2.33 -2.08 -13.62
N MET A 302 2.79 -0.89 -13.93
CA MET A 302 4.20 -0.56 -13.88
C MET A 302 4.45 0.82 -13.31
N LYS A 303 5.60 0.96 -12.65
CA LYS A 303 6.16 2.24 -12.25
C LYS A 303 7.26 2.61 -13.23
N VAL A 304 7.14 3.78 -13.83
CA VAL A 304 8.17 4.34 -14.71
C VAL A 304 9.34 4.83 -13.85
N CYS A 305 10.50 4.25 -14.00
CA CYS A 305 11.69 4.61 -13.23
C CYS A 305 12.53 5.69 -13.91
N THR A 306 12.59 5.67 -15.24
CA THR A 306 13.30 6.69 -16.05
C THR A 306 12.55 6.92 -17.35
N GLY A 307 12.73 8.09 -17.94
CA GLY A 307 12.15 8.44 -19.23
C GLY A 307 10.63 8.59 -19.21
N THR A 308 10.03 8.52 -20.37
CA THR A 308 8.59 8.68 -20.55
C THR A 308 8.01 7.52 -21.36
N LEU A 309 7.04 6.83 -20.79
CA LEU A 309 6.31 5.74 -21.46
C LEU A 309 5.19 6.31 -22.32
N LYS A 310 5.25 6.04 -23.62
CA LYS A 310 4.28 6.53 -24.63
C LYS A 310 3.59 5.39 -25.35
N PRO A 311 2.33 5.59 -25.79
CA PRO A 311 1.66 4.63 -26.69
C PRO A 311 2.38 4.53 -28.05
N ASP A 312 1.95 3.56 -28.86
CA ASP A 312 2.46 3.27 -30.20
C ASP A 312 3.98 3.09 -30.27
N SER A 313 4.56 2.51 -29.21
CA SER A 313 5.99 2.23 -29.08
C SER A 313 6.26 0.73 -29.00
N THR A 314 7.47 0.32 -29.39
CA THR A 314 7.97 -1.03 -29.14
C THR A 314 9.09 -0.95 -28.13
N LEU A 315 8.91 -1.68 -27.03
CA LEU A 315 9.84 -1.74 -25.92
C LEU A 315 10.37 -3.17 -25.74
N TYR A 316 11.36 -3.32 -24.91
CA TYR A 316 12.06 -4.57 -24.70
C TYR A 316 11.84 -5.07 -23.26
N ASN A 317 11.30 -6.28 -23.13
CA ASN A 317 11.29 -6.98 -21.84
C ASN A 317 12.66 -7.61 -21.62
N VAL A 318 13.45 -7.00 -20.75
CA VAL A 318 14.84 -7.39 -20.51
C VAL A 318 14.96 -8.77 -19.88
N ASN A 319 14.01 -9.15 -19.03
CA ASN A 319 14.01 -10.43 -18.32
C ASN A 319 13.64 -11.62 -19.24
N LYS A 320 12.88 -11.36 -20.31
CA LYS A 320 12.38 -12.39 -21.24
C LYS A 320 13.07 -12.38 -22.60
N ASP A 321 14.00 -11.44 -22.84
CA ASP A 321 14.66 -11.21 -24.13
C ASP A 321 13.63 -11.12 -25.29
N ALA A 322 12.60 -10.29 -25.10
CA ALA A 322 11.50 -10.19 -26.05
C ALA A 322 11.02 -8.76 -26.24
N GLU A 323 10.55 -8.46 -27.46
CA GLU A 323 9.91 -7.18 -27.76
C GLU A 323 8.42 -7.20 -27.38
N GLU A 324 7.96 -6.10 -26.79
CA GLU A 324 6.57 -5.86 -26.42
C GLU A 324 6.06 -4.60 -27.11
N LYS A 325 4.88 -4.69 -27.71
CA LYS A 325 4.23 -3.57 -28.36
C LYS A 325 3.30 -2.85 -27.38
N ILE A 326 3.58 -1.59 -27.16
CA ILE A 326 2.77 -0.70 -26.29
C ILE A 326 1.75 0.01 -27.19
N ALA A 327 0.54 -0.52 -27.27
CA ALA A 327 -0.50 0.10 -28.10
C ALA A 327 -1.11 1.33 -27.44
N LYS A 328 -1.42 1.23 -26.14
CA LYS A 328 -2.03 2.28 -25.31
C LYS A 328 -1.49 2.23 -23.90
N VAL A 329 -1.55 3.36 -23.24
CA VAL A 329 -1.13 3.55 -21.85
C VAL A 329 -2.33 4.00 -21.02
N TYR A 330 -2.47 3.47 -19.83
CA TYR A 330 -3.62 3.70 -18.97
C TYR A 330 -3.22 4.08 -17.56
N VAL A 331 -4.13 4.80 -16.89
CA VAL A 331 -4.17 4.94 -15.44
C VAL A 331 -5.41 4.22 -14.93
N LEU A 332 -5.23 3.35 -13.94
CA LEU A 332 -6.36 2.67 -13.29
C LEU A 332 -6.84 3.52 -12.11
N ARG A 333 -8.16 3.60 -11.95
CA ARG A 333 -8.79 4.29 -10.82
C ARG A 333 -9.96 3.45 -10.32
N GLY A 334 -9.69 2.64 -9.31
CA GLY A 334 -10.64 1.59 -8.95
C GLY A 334 -10.91 0.68 -10.17
N LYS A 335 -12.18 0.53 -10.52
CA LYS A 335 -12.60 -0.23 -11.72
C LYS A 335 -12.45 0.53 -13.04
N ASP A 336 -12.22 1.84 -13.00
CA ASP A 336 -12.17 2.66 -14.21
C ASP A 336 -10.78 2.60 -14.84
N VAL A 337 -10.74 2.42 -16.16
CA VAL A 337 -9.54 2.37 -16.98
C VAL A 337 -9.49 3.64 -17.82
N ILE A 338 -8.55 4.53 -17.54
CA ILE A 338 -8.44 5.85 -18.16
C ILE A 338 -7.24 5.85 -19.09
N GLU A 339 -7.45 6.03 -20.39
CA GLU A 339 -6.39 6.19 -21.36
C GLU A 339 -5.68 7.53 -21.17
N VAL A 340 -4.34 7.50 -21.17
CA VAL A 340 -3.51 8.69 -20.98
C VAL A 340 -2.48 8.80 -22.11
N PRO A 341 -2.04 10.02 -22.46
CA PRO A 341 -1.10 10.23 -23.53
C PRO A 341 0.31 9.73 -23.22
N GLU A 342 0.70 9.71 -21.96
CA GLU A 342 2.01 9.29 -21.50
C GLU A 342 2.02 9.02 -19.99
N LEU A 343 3.05 8.30 -19.52
CA LEU A 343 3.44 8.21 -18.10
C LEU A 343 4.89 8.64 -17.97
N ARG A 344 5.17 9.54 -17.03
CA ARG A 344 6.51 10.08 -16.78
C ARG A 344 7.22 9.33 -15.67
N ALA A 345 8.52 9.55 -15.56
CA ALA A 345 9.32 8.99 -14.47
C ALA A 345 8.70 9.30 -13.09
N GLY A 346 8.58 8.28 -12.25
CA GLY A 346 7.92 8.33 -10.94
C GLY A 346 6.42 8.00 -10.97
N ASP A 347 5.77 8.06 -12.13
CA ASP A 347 4.34 7.77 -12.23
C ASP A 347 4.05 6.26 -12.31
N ILE A 348 2.82 5.91 -11.96
CA ILE A 348 2.29 4.55 -12.00
C ILE A 348 1.14 4.50 -13.01
N GLY A 349 1.15 3.49 -13.85
CA GLY A 349 0.07 3.22 -14.77
C GLY A 349 0.07 1.78 -15.27
N ALA A 350 -0.65 1.51 -16.33
CA ALA A 350 -0.85 0.17 -16.85
C ALA A 350 -0.74 0.11 -18.37
N VAL A 351 -0.26 -1.03 -18.86
CA VAL A 351 -0.29 -1.40 -20.27
C VAL A 351 -1.07 -2.70 -20.42
N ALA A 352 -1.97 -2.72 -21.42
CA ALA A 352 -2.77 -3.91 -21.68
C ALA A 352 -2.13 -4.82 -22.72
N LYS A 353 -2.40 -6.13 -22.62
CA LYS A 353 -2.13 -7.15 -23.63
C LYS A 353 -0.65 -7.37 -23.95
N LEU A 354 0.24 -7.14 -23.00
CA LEU A 354 1.62 -7.56 -23.13
C LEU A 354 1.69 -9.10 -23.21
N SER A 355 2.50 -9.62 -24.13
CA SER A 355 2.45 -11.04 -24.50
C SER A 355 3.21 -11.94 -23.55
N VAL A 356 4.41 -11.52 -23.14
CA VAL A 356 5.31 -12.33 -22.30
C VAL A 356 5.61 -11.72 -20.93
N THR A 357 5.25 -10.45 -20.75
CA THR A 357 5.57 -9.68 -19.54
C THR A 357 4.78 -10.16 -18.34
N GLN A 358 5.46 -10.32 -17.22
CA GLN A 358 4.94 -10.77 -15.92
C GLN A 358 5.33 -9.80 -14.80
N THR A 359 4.70 -9.93 -13.67
CA THR A 359 5.08 -9.20 -12.44
C THR A 359 6.55 -9.47 -12.09
N GLY A 360 7.30 -8.40 -11.81
CA GLY A 360 8.72 -8.43 -11.53
C GLY A 360 9.62 -8.28 -12.77
N ASP A 361 9.05 -8.19 -13.97
CA ASP A 361 9.83 -7.92 -15.17
C ASP A 361 10.13 -6.42 -15.34
N THR A 362 11.19 -6.11 -16.05
CA THR A 362 11.58 -4.76 -16.44
C THR A 362 11.36 -4.54 -17.92
N ILE A 363 10.71 -3.45 -18.26
CA ILE A 363 10.52 -2.95 -19.62
C ILE A 363 11.46 -1.77 -19.81
N ALA A 364 12.29 -1.81 -20.85
CA ALA A 364 13.28 -0.79 -21.15
C ALA A 364 13.47 -0.60 -22.67
N LEU A 365 14.37 0.28 -23.08
CA LEU A 365 14.86 0.31 -24.45
C LEU A 365 15.92 -0.78 -24.63
N ARG A 366 15.94 -1.43 -25.80
CA ARG A 366 16.94 -2.46 -26.14
C ARG A 366 18.38 -1.91 -26.14
N SER A 367 18.52 -0.61 -26.38
CA SER A 367 19.82 0.09 -26.38
C SER A 367 20.32 0.43 -24.97
N ALA A 368 19.45 0.33 -23.94
CA ALA A 368 19.78 0.60 -22.54
C ALA A 368 19.08 -0.45 -21.64
N PRO A 369 19.53 -1.71 -21.70
CA PRO A 369 18.86 -2.82 -21.02
C PRO A 369 19.20 -2.85 -19.53
N ILE A 370 18.20 -2.52 -18.70
CA ILE A 370 18.32 -2.50 -17.25
C ILE A 370 17.36 -3.53 -16.66
N VAL A 371 17.76 -4.19 -15.60
CA VAL A 371 16.90 -5.09 -14.80
C VAL A 371 16.82 -4.56 -13.39
N TYR A 372 15.60 -4.23 -12.95
CA TYR A 372 15.30 -3.87 -11.56
C TYR A 372 15.08 -5.10 -10.69
N HIS A 373 15.29 -4.95 -9.37
CA HIS A 373 15.03 -6.01 -8.43
C HIS A 373 13.53 -6.38 -8.44
N LYS A 374 13.27 -7.69 -8.47
CA LYS A 374 11.92 -8.22 -8.37
C LYS A 374 11.37 -8.01 -6.96
N PRO A 375 10.04 -7.82 -6.80
CA PRO A 375 9.43 -7.86 -5.49
C PRO A 375 9.70 -9.19 -4.81
N LYS A 376 9.94 -9.16 -3.50
CA LYS A 376 10.02 -10.38 -2.70
C LYS A 376 8.61 -10.80 -2.36
N ILE A 377 8.18 -11.93 -2.86
CA ILE A 377 6.84 -12.47 -2.65
C ILE A 377 6.91 -13.68 -1.72
N SER A 378 6.04 -13.70 -0.73
CA SER A 378 5.90 -14.77 0.23
C SER A 378 5.61 -16.11 -0.44
N THR A 379 6.29 -17.15 -0.01
CA THR A 379 6.07 -18.50 -0.51
C THR A 379 4.82 -19.10 0.14
N PRO A 380 3.89 -19.70 -0.63
CA PRO A 380 2.71 -20.35 -0.08
C PRO A 380 3.09 -21.56 0.78
N TYR A 381 2.45 -21.71 1.94
CA TYR A 381 2.76 -22.77 2.92
C TYR A 381 1.54 -23.60 3.36
N THR A 382 0.32 -23.13 3.08
CA THR A 382 -0.89 -23.96 3.27
C THR A 382 -1.35 -24.55 1.94
N TYR A 383 -2.03 -25.67 1.97
CA TYR A 383 -2.54 -26.29 0.75
C TYR A 383 -3.74 -27.20 1.01
N MET A 384 -4.57 -27.29 -0.03
CA MET A 384 -5.71 -28.20 -0.08
C MET A 384 -5.67 -29.02 -1.36
N ARG A 385 -6.17 -30.24 -1.30
CA ARG A 385 -6.48 -31.01 -2.49
C ARG A 385 -7.69 -30.39 -3.19
N PHE A 386 -7.60 -30.25 -4.51
CA PHE A 386 -8.73 -29.81 -5.31
C PHE A 386 -9.11 -30.85 -6.37
N ALA A 387 -10.39 -30.86 -6.74
CA ALA A 387 -10.92 -31.70 -7.79
C ALA A 387 -12.03 -30.99 -8.53
N ALA A 388 -12.16 -31.27 -9.83
CA ALA A 388 -13.30 -30.82 -10.62
C ALA A 388 -14.58 -31.49 -10.10
N LYS A 389 -15.65 -30.70 -9.85
CA LYS A 389 -16.96 -31.27 -9.56
C LYS A 389 -17.64 -31.84 -10.81
N THR A 390 -17.36 -31.26 -11.98
CA THR A 390 -17.87 -31.68 -13.27
C THR A 390 -16.75 -32.38 -14.04
N LYS A 391 -16.97 -33.64 -14.42
CA LYS A 391 -16.01 -34.39 -15.23
C LYS A 391 -15.83 -33.74 -16.61
N GLY A 392 -14.58 -33.53 -17.00
CA GLY A 392 -14.20 -32.90 -18.28
C GLY A 392 -13.90 -31.41 -18.19
N ASP A 393 -13.99 -30.80 -16.99
CA ASP A 393 -13.59 -29.41 -16.77
C ASP A 393 -12.11 -29.25 -16.35
N GLU A 394 -11.34 -30.35 -16.26
CA GLU A 394 -9.96 -30.35 -15.76
C GLU A 394 -9.04 -29.39 -16.54
N ASP A 395 -9.13 -29.37 -17.88
CA ASP A 395 -8.31 -28.48 -18.73
C ASP A 395 -8.71 -27.02 -18.55
N LYS A 396 -10.01 -26.75 -18.39
CA LYS A 396 -10.48 -25.37 -18.13
C LYS A 396 -10.03 -24.89 -16.75
N ILE A 397 -10.06 -25.75 -15.74
CA ILE A 397 -9.58 -25.45 -14.39
C ILE A 397 -8.09 -25.16 -14.43
N SER A 398 -7.29 -25.99 -15.11
CA SER A 398 -5.86 -25.78 -15.27
C SER A 398 -5.54 -24.45 -15.95
N SER A 399 -6.26 -24.11 -17.01
CA SER A 399 -6.12 -22.83 -17.72
C SER A 399 -6.53 -21.63 -16.87
N ALA A 400 -7.61 -21.77 -16.06
CA ALA A 400 -8.07 -20.73 -15.17
C ALA A 400 -7.08 -20.49 -14.01
N LEU A 401 -6.59 -21.57 -13.38
CA LEU A 401 -5.59 -21.49 -12.31
C LEU A 401 -4.26 -20.90 -12.83
N ALA A 402 -3.83 -21.24 -14.05
CA ALA A 402 -2.64 -20.63 -14.64
C ALA A 402 -2.76 -19.11 -14.73
N ARG A 403 -3.92 -18.59 -15.16
CA ARG A 403 -4.18 -17.15 -15.21
C ARG A 403 -4.24 -16.51 -13.82
N MET A 404 -4.84 -17.21 -12.85
CA MET A 404 -4.90 -16.72 -11.46
C MET A 404 -3.51 -16.68 -10.81
N MET A 405 -2.61 -17.61 -11.14
CA MET A 405 -1.22 -17.60 -10.69
C MET A 405 -0.37 -16.50 -11.36
N GLU A 406 -0.80 -15.96 -12.52
CA GLU A 406 -0.20 -14.75 -13.09
C GLU A 406 -0.61 -13.47 -12.33
N GLU A 407 -1.84 -13.47 -11.78
CA GLU A 407 -2.41 -12.37 -10.99
C GLU A 407 -1.93 -12.42 -9.53
N ASP A 408 -1.89 -13.60 -8.91
CA ASP A 408 -1.48 -13.82 -7.54
C ASP A 408 -0.28 -14.78 -7.47
N LEU A 409 0.90 -14.21 -7.22
CA LEU A 409 2.16 -14.95 -7.18
C LEU A 409 2.32 -15.86 -5.95
N THR A 410 1.43 -15.72 -4.97
CA THR A 410 1.38 -16.59 -3.78
C THR A 410 0.52 -17.84 -3.98
N LEU A 411 -0.13 -17.98 -5.15
CA LEU A 411 -0.82 -19.20 -5.52
C LEU A 411 0.11 -20.15 -6.27
N ARG A 412 0.00 -21.44 -6.00
CA ARG A 412 0.75 -22.49 -6.69
C ARG A 412 -0.07 -23.76 -6.84
N VAL A 413 0.01 -24.39 -8.00
CA VAL A 413 -0.56 -25.70 -8.26
C VAL A 413 0.54 -26.75 -8.32
N VAL A 414 0.35 -27.86 -7.61
CA VAL A 414 1.28 -29.01 -7.61
C VAL A 414 0.51 -30.28 -7.90
N ASN A 415 0.95 -31.05 -8.88
CA ASN A 415 0.45 -32.38 -9.16
C ASN A 415 1.27 -33.39 -8.35
N ASP A 416 0.67 -33.90 -7.27
CA ASP A 416 1.25 -34.94 -6.44
C ASP A 416 0.98 -36.31 -7.07
N THR A 417 1.95 -36.81 -7.80
CA THR A 417 1.87 -38.08 -8.53
C THR A 417 1.87 -39.29 -7.59
N GLU A 418 2.52 -39.17 -6.43
CA GLU A 418 2.58 -40.27 -5.44
C GLU A 418 1.19 -40.58 -4.87
N ASN A 419 0.45 -39.53 -4.49
CA ASN A 419 -0.89 -39.68 -3.91
C ASN A 419 -2.01 -39.53 -4.96
N ARG A 420 -1.67 -39.34 -6.23
CA ARG A 420 -2.60 -39.14 -7.36
C ARG A 420 -3.63 -38.03 -7.04
N GLN A 421 -3.14 -36.85 -6.73
CA GLN A 421 -3.97 -35.69 -6.37
C GLN A 421 -3.35 -34.41 -6.91
N SER A 422 -4.19 -33.41 -7.12
CA SER A 422 -3.77 -32.04 -7.41
C SER A 422 -3.96 -31.18 -6.18
N LEU A 423 -2.92 -30.40 -5.85
CA LEU A 423 -2.86 -29.55 -4.66
C LEU A 423 -2.83 -28.09 -5.08
N LEU A 424 -3.67 -27.29 -4.45
CA LEU A 424 -3.67 -25.83 -4.55
C LEU A 424 -3.03 -25.28 -3.28
N TYR A 425 -1.91 -24.61 -3.46
CA TYR A 425 -1.16 -23.93 -2.39
C TYR A 425 -1.54 -22.46 -2.33
N GLY A 426 -1.55 -21.89 -1.13
CA GLY A 426 -1.75 -20.47 -0.85
C GLY A 426 -1.17 -20.08 0.50
N ILE A 427 -1.39 -18.84 0.91
CA ILE A 427 -0.96 -18.28 2.20
C ILE A 427 -1.92 -18.68 3.32
N GLY A 428 -3.24 -18.71 3.05
CA GLY A 428 -4.25 -19.05 4.05
C GLY A 428 -5.55 -19.58 3.46
N ASP A 429 -6.43 -20.03 4.34
CA ASP A 429 -7.69 -20.66 3.95
C ASP A 429 -8.63 -19.71 3.23
N GLN A 430 -8.67 -18.43 3.65
CA GLN A 430 -9.50 -17.39 3.00
C GLN A 430 -9.08 -17.17 1.55
N GLN A 431 -7.77 -17.17 1.26
CA GLN A 431 -7.27 -17.04 -0.11
C GLN A 431 -7.69 -18.23 -0.97
N LEU A 432 -7.59 -19.47 -0.45
CA LEU A 432 -8.00 -20.67 -1.17
C LEU A 432 -9.51 -20.66 -1.47
N GLU A 433 -10.34 -20.25 -0.49
CA GLU A 433 -11.78 -20.10 -0.68
C GLU A 433 -12.14 -19.03 -1.72
N VAL A 434 -11.46 -17.87 -1.69
CA VAL A 434 -11.61 -16.81 -2.69
C VAL A 434 -11.23 -17.33 -4.07
N THR A 435 -10.14 -18.09 -4.17
CA THR A 435 -9.67 -18.69 -5.43
C THR A 435 -10.76 -19.60 -6.03
N VAL A 436 -11.36 -20.48 -5.23
CA VAL A 436 -12.47 -21.35 -5.68
C VAL A 436 -13.69 -20.53 -6.09
N SER A 437 -14.05 -19.51 -5.31
CA SER A 437 -15.16 -18.62 -5.65
C SER A 437 -14.94 -17.87 -6.96
N LYS A 438 -13.72 -17.37 -7.20
CA LYS A 438 -13.32 -16.74 -8.48
C LYS A 438 -13.34 -17.74 -9.65
N LEU A 439 -12.91 -19.00 -9.45
CA LEU A 439 -13.01 -20.05 -10.47
C LEU A 439 -14.47 -20.25 -10.93
N LEU A 440 -15.40 -20.34 -9.98
CA LEU A 440 -16.82 -20.45 -10.30
C LEU A 440 -17.37 -19.16 -10.91
N GLY A 441 -17.09 -18.01 -10.30
CA GLY A 441 -17.67 -16.72 -10.67
C GLY A 441 -17.16 -16.18 -12.00
N ARG A 442 -15.84 -16.18 -12.22
CA ARG A 442 -15.18 -15.63 -13.42
C ARG A 442 -15.04 -16.64 -14.54
N TYR A 443 -14.61 -17.87 -14.22
CA TYR A 443 -14.24 -18.89 -15.23
C TYR A 443 -15.31 -19.96 -15.47
N LYS A 444 -16.40 -19.96 -14.68
CA LYS A 444 -17.51 -20.89 -14.78
C LYS A 444 -17.12 -22.36 -14.62
N VAL A 445 -16.12 -22.61 -13.78
CA VAL A 445 -15.68 -23.97 -13.41
C VAL A 445 -15.85 -24.18 -11.91
N ASP A 446 -16.43 -25.31 -11.53
CA ASP A 446 -16.72 -25.63 -10.13
C ASP A 446 -15.69 -26.63 -9.59
N VAL A 447 -15.05 -26.26 -8.49
CA VAL A 447 -13.96 -26.99 -7.86
C VAL A 447 -14.33 -27.29 -6.41
N GLU A 448 -14.00 -28.47 -5.94
CA GLU A 448 -14.13 -28.88 -4.55
C GLU A 448 -12.75 -28.92 -3.89
N LEU A 449 -12.63 -28.27 -2.73
CA LEU A 449 -11.46 -28.41 -1.85
C LEU A 449 -11.70 -29.52 -0.82
N SER A 450 -10.67 -30.30 -0.56
CA SER A 450 -10.69 -31.35 0.45
C SER A 450 -9.32 -31.52 1.11
N LYS A 451 -9.28 -32.19 2.25
CA LYS A 451 -8.00 -32.49 2.90
C LYS A 451 -7.10 -33.33 1.99
N PRO A 452 -5.81 -33.02 1.92
CA PRO A 452 -4.85 -33.78 1.11
C PRO A 452 -4.73 -35.22 1.63
N LYS A 453 -4.38 -36.13 0.73
CA LYS A 453 -4.01 -37.49 1.06
C LYS A 453 -2.52 -37.53 1.39
N PHE A 454 -2.15 -38.35 2.37
CA PHE A 454 -0.77 -38.57 2.75
C PHE A 454 -0.40 -40.05 2.49
N ALA A 455 0.78 -40.26 1.92
CA ALA A 455 1.34 -41.58 1.81
C ALA A 455 1.97 -41.96 3.18
N PHE A 456 1.46 -43.03 3.79
CA PHE A 456 2.10 -43.62 4.95
C PHE A 456 3.09 -44.68 4.47
N ARG A 457 4.32 -44.62 4.93
CA ARG A 457 5.32 -45.65 4.66
C ARG A 457 5.64 -46.34 5.98
N GLU A 458 5.51 -47.65 6.01
CA GLU A 458 5.99 -48.48 7.10
C GLU A 458 7.42 -48.89 6.80
N THR A 459 8.31 -48.73 7.78
CA THR A 459 9.66 -49.37 7.78
C THR A 459 9.56 -50.66 8.57
N ILE A 460 9.83 -51.78 7.92
CA ILE A 460 9.97 -53.10 8.55
C ILE A 460 11.38 -53.22 9.11
#